data_4f52c35cbdea1f35fc98eca8e0d16d52
#
_entry.id   4f52c35cbdea1f35fc98eca8e0d16d52
#
_cell.length_a   1.000
_cell.length_b   1.000
_cell.length_c   1.000
_cell.angle_alpha   90.00
_cell.angle_beta   90.00
_cell.angle_gamma   90.00
#
_symmetry.space_group_name_H-M   'P 1'
#
loop_
_entity.id
_entity.type
_entity.pdbx_description
1 polymer ?
#
loop_
_entity_poly.entity_id
_entity_poly.type
_entity_poly.pdbx_seq_one_letter_code
_entity_poly.pdbx_strand_id
1 'polypeptide(L)'
;MSWIGGKKALRDTILPLFPLYYERYIEVFGGGGWILFAKPPGNDFEVYNDFNGLLVNLYRCVRDKPRELMEKLQYVLNSREDFELVRDSLARDSPASDVQKAAWFYQLIRFSYTSSLDSFGSQPHDMRANFPLIEQAHRRLAKVVVENKDFEKLIRQYDRPVSFFYCDPPYHATESYYKNVGKGGFTEEDHVRLRDALLGIQGKFLLSYNDDEFIRELYDAPEIQILSTTRINNIKQRYDPNSQFAELLIGNYDLAERARCEPSQMTLFDYGQKTENDYTEDAL
;
A
#
# COMPACT_ATOMS: atom_id res chain seq x y z
N MET A 1 -3.84 -2.42 9.50
CA MET A 1 -2.70 -2.59 10.44
C MET A 1 -1.90 -1.30 10.49
N SER A 2 -1.26 -0.98 11.63
CA SER A 2 -0.23 0.05 11.65
C SER A 2 1.03 -0.52 11.00
N TRP A 3 1.54 0.11 9.95
CA TRP A 3 2.73 -0.31 9.22
C TRP A 3 3.56 0.91 8.86
N ILE A 4 4.90 0.77 8.80
CA ILE A 4 5.80 1.87 8.41
C ILE A 4 5.44 2.33 7.00
N GLY A 5 5.35 3.64 6.78
CA GLY A 5 5.01 4.20 5.47
C GLY A 5 3.56 4.02 5.01
N GLY A 6 2.67 3.51 5.87
CA GLY A 6 1.29 3.17 5.47
C GLY A 6 0.51 4.34 4.86
N LYS A 7 -0.06 4.14 3.67
CA LYS A 7 -0.77 5.13 2.86
C LYS A 7 -2.22 5.41 3.28
N LYS A 8 -2.60 5.13 4.53
CA LYS A 8 -3.97 5.36 5.01
C LYS A 8 -4.47 6.79 4.75
N ALA A 9 -3.59 7.78 4.94
CA ALA A 9 -3.96 9.18 4.75
C ALA A 9 -4.02 9.62 3.27
N LEU A 10 -3.32 8.90 2.38
CA LEU A 10 -3.26 9.24 0.95
C LEU A 10 -4.15 8.37 0.06
N ARG A 11 -4.78 7.34 0.59
CA ARG A 11 -5.61 6.42 -0.20
C ARG A 11 -6.70 7.14 -0.99
N ASP A 12 -7.31 8.17 -0.37
CA ASP A 12 -8.39 8.95 -0.96
C ASP A 12 -7.88 9.92 -2.07
N THR A 13 -6.56 10.19 -2.09
CA THR A 13 -5.87 10.91 -3.16
C THR A 13 -5.38 9.94 -4.25
N ILE A 14 -4.90 8.75 -3.87
CA ILE A 14 -4.29 7.77 -4.78
C ILE A 14 -5.35 7.03 -5.62
N LEU A 15 -6.45 6.58 -5.00
CA LEU A 15 -7.47 5.79 -5.71
C LEU A 15 -8.12 6.51 -6.91
N PRO A 16 -8.44 7.82 -6.84
CA PRO A 16 -8.94 8.57 -7.99
C PRO A 16 -7.96 8.69 -9.16
N LEU A 17 -6.67 8.49 -8.91
CA LEU A 17 -5.64 8.54 -9.95
C LEU A 17 -5.42 7.20 -10.66
N PHE A 18 -6.09 6.14 -10.26
CA PHE A 18 -6.00 4.85 -10.95
C PHE A 18 -6.47 5.01 -12.40
N PRO A 19 -5.88 4.30 -13.36
CA PRO A 19 -6.31 4.37 -14.75
C PRO A 19 -7.76 3.90 -14.90
N LEU A 20 -8.47 4.42 -15.90
CA LEU A 20 -9.87 4.06 -16.17
C LEU A 20 -10.04 2.58 -16.46
N TYR A 21 -9.05 1.99 -17.14
CA TYR A 21 -9.09 0.60 -17.54
C TYR A 21 -7.80 -0.14 -17.21
N TYR A 22 -7.95 -1.27 -16.56
CA TYR A 22 -6.96 -2.33 -16.34
C TYR A 22 -7.71 -3.63 -15.99
N GLU A 23 -7.09 -4.78 -16.25
CA GLU A 23 -7.65 -6.10 -15.90
C GLU A 23 -6.82 -6.77 -14.80
N ARG A 24 -5.64 -6.24 -14.50
CA ARG A 24 -4.70 -6.77 -13.52
C ARG A 24 -4.18 -5.66 -12.63
N TYR A 25 -4.37 -5.79 -11.34
CA TYR A 25 -3.85 -4.89 -10.32
C TYR A 25 -2.70 -5.57 -9.56
N ILE A 26 -1.55 -4.97 -9.55
CA ILE A 26 -0.36 -5.50 -8.88
C ILE A 26 0.15 -4.47 -7.87
N GLU A 27 0.02 -4.76 -6.56
CA GLU A 27 0.61 -3.97 -5.48
C GLU A 27 2.01 -4.52 -5.20
N VAL A 28 3.05 -3.80 -5.66
CA VAL A 28 4.43 -4.29 -5.71
C VAL A 28 5.11 -4.27 -4.34
N PHE A 29 4.88 -3.21 -3.57
CA PHE A 29 5.37 -3.00 -2.21
C PHE A 29 4.16 -2.88 -1.28
N GLY A 30 3.55 -4.01 -0.97
CA GLY A 30 2.23 -4.04 -0.33
C GLY A 30 2.19 -3.51 1.09
N GLY A 31 3.23 -3.77 1.90
CA GLY A 31 3.28 -3.32 3.28
C GLY A 31 1.99 -3.65 4.04
N GLY A 32 1.36 -2.64 4.63
CA GLY A 32 0.07 -2.78 5.31
C GLY A 32 -1.15 -3.04 4.40
N GLY A 33 -0.98 -3.11 3.08
CA GLY A 33 -2.05 -3.34 2.11
C GLY A 33 -3.09 -2.20 2.04
N TRP A 34 -2.71 -0.99 2.42
CA TRP A 34 -3.68 0.10 2.57
C TRP A 34 -4.44 0.43 1.30
N ILE A 35 -3.81 0.31 0.14
CA ILE A 35 -4.44 0.60 -1.15
C ILE A 35 -5.27 -0.60 -1.60
N LEU A 36 -4.74 -1.82 -1.55
CA LEU A 36 -5.48 -3.04 -1.87
C LEU A 36 -6.78 -3.16 -1.05
N PHE A 37 -6.70 -2.94 0.28
CA PHE A 37 -7.87 -3.05 1.15
C PHE A 37 -8.86 -1.88 0.99
N ALA A 38 -8.44 -0.73 0.51
CA ALA A 38 -9.32 0.42 0.24
C ALA A 38 -9.92 0.36 -1.18
N LYS A 39 -9.23 -0.25 -2.13
CA LYS A 39 -9.73 -0.47 -3.49
C LYS A 39 -10.99 -1.35 -3.44
N PRO A 40 -12.10 -0.93 -4.05
CA PRO A 40 -13.28 -1.78 -4.17
C PRO A 40 -12.92 -3.11 -4.88
N PRO A 41 -13.36 -4.26 -4.37
CA PRO A 41 -13.15 -5.52 -5.06
C PRO A 41 -13.87 -5.51 -6.41
N GLY A 42 -13.15 -5.95 -7.46
CA GLY A 42 -13.64 -6.02 -8.83
C GLY A 42 -13.50 -7.44 -9.40
N ASN A 43 -13.58 -7.53 -10.73
CA ASN A 43 -13.29 -8.75 -11.48
C ASN A 43 -11.84 -8.81 -11.98
N ASP A 44 -11.03 -7.80 -11.67
CA ASP A 44 -9.64 -7.76 -12.02
C ASP A 44 -8.83 -8.80 -11.24
N PHE A 45 -7.78 -9.31 -11.88
CA PHE A 45 -6.82 -10.19 -11.26
C PHE A 45 -5.92 -9.37 -10.33
N GLU A 46 -5.90 -9.71 -9.03
CA GLU A 46 -5.18 -8.93 -8.02
C GLU A 46 -3.97 -9.69 -7.47
N VAL A 47 -2.85 -9.00 -7.36
CA VAL A 47 -1.61 -9.49 -6.74
C VAL A 47 -1.19 -8.54 -5.63
N TYR A 48 -0.93 -9.10 -4.45
CA TYR A 48 -0.25 -8.44 -3.35
C TYR A 48 1.15 -9.03 -3.25
N ASN A 49 2.17 -8.18 -3.21
CA ASN A 49 3.54 -8.61 -3.00
C ASN A 49 4.21 -7.76 -1.91
N ASP A 50 5.07 -8.37 -1.15
CA ASP A 50 6.03 -7.66 -0.29
C ASP A 50 7.32 -8.47 -0.19
N PHE A 51 8.44 -7.79 -0.01
CA PHE A 51 9.73 -8.44 0.18
C PHE A 51 9.88 -9.03 1.59
N ASN A 52 9.14 -8.50 2.59
CA ASN A 52 9.17 -8.99 3.96
C ASN A 52 8.43 -10.33 4.08
N GLY A 53 9.19 -11.42 4.18
CA GLY A 53 8.65 -12.77 4.27
C GLY A 53 7.74 -13.02 5.50
N LEU A 54 7.98 -12.36 6.64
CA LEU A 54 7.13 -12.47 7.83
C LEU A 54 5.76 -11.81 7.58
N LEU A 55 5.75 -10.67 6.90
CA LEU A 55 4.51 -9.98 6.54
C LEU A 55 3.71 -10.79 5.52
N VAL A 56 4.37 -11.31 4.50
CA VAL A 56 3.74 -12.17 3.50
C VAL A 56 3.20 -13.45 4.14
N ASN A 57 3.95 -14.08 5.05
CA ASN A 57 3.47 -15.23 5.79
C ASN A 57 2.22 -14.90 6.63
N LEU A 58 2.19 -13.73 7.27
CA LEU A 58 1.00 -13.27 7.99
C LEU A 58 -0.21 -13.16 7.05
N TYR A 59 -0.08 -12.52 5.88
CA TYR A 59 -1.19 -12.40 4.93
C TYR A 59 -1.63 -13.74 4.35
N ARG A 60 -0.71 -14.67 4.09
CA ARG A 60 -1.06 -16.05 3.71
C ARG A 60 -1.86 -16.75 4.81
N CYS A 61 -1.44 -16.63 6.07
CA CYS A 61 -2.18 -17.21 7.19
C CYS A 61 -3.55 -16.54 7.41
N VAL A 62 -3.66 -15.22 7.24
CA VAL A 62 -4.95 -14.51 7.26
C VAL A 62 -5.87 -15.02 6.15
N ARG A 63 -5.35 -15.24 4.94
CA ARG A 63 -6.13 -15.74 3.80
C ARG A 63 -6.54 -17.20 3.99
N ASP A 64 -5.61 -18.09 4.35
CA ASP A 64 -5.78 -19.53 4.24
C ASP A 64 -6.12 -20.21 5.57
N LYS A 65 -5.69 -19.63 6.71
CA LYS A 65 -5.79 -20.24 8.04
C LYS A 65 -6.27 -19.24 9.11
N PRO A 66 -7.33 -18.44 8.85
CA PRO A 66 -7.73 -17.36 9.77
C PRO A 66 -8.14 -17.86 11.14
N ARG A 67 -8.81 -19.03 11.23
CA ARG A 67 -9.25 -19.63 12.50
C ARG A 67 -8.07 -20.04 13.35
N GLU A 68 -7.11 -20.78 12.78
CA GLU A 68 -5.90 -21.22 13.46
C GLU A 68 -5.08 -20.01 13.96
N LEU A 69 -5.00 -18.94 13.16
CA LEU A 69 -4.34 -17.71 13.55
C LEU A 69 -5.03 -17.06 14.75
N MET A 70 -6.36 -16.92 14.71
CA MET A 70 -7.14 -16.35 15.83
C MET A 70 -7.05 -17.21 17.10
N GLU A 71 -7.03 -18.55 16.99
CA GLU A 71 -6.81 -19.45 18.11
C GLU A 71 -5.45 -19.21 18.79
N LYS A 72 -4.39 -18.96 18.03
CA LYS A 72 -3.08 -18.59 18.58
C LYS A 72 -3.08 -17.21 19.25
N LEU A 73 -3.88 -16.28 18.74
CA LEU A 73 -3.93 -14.89 19.22
C LEU A 73 -4.84 -14.69 20.44
N GLN A 74 -5.82 -15.56 20.68
CA GLN A 74 -6.84 -15.33 21.72
C GLN A 74 -6.31 -15.33 23.16
N TYR A 75 -5.16 -15.97 23.41
CA TYR A 75 -4.54 -16.08 24.74
C TYR A 75 -3.22 -15.32 24.85
N VAL A 76 -2.92 -14.45 23.90
CA VAL A 76 -1.71 -13.65 23.93
C VAL A 76 -1.83 -12.58 25.02
N LEU A 77 -0.87 -12.57 25.94
CA LEU A 77 -0.77 -11.55 26.98
C LEU A 77 -0.13 -10.26 26.43
N ASN A 78 -0.63 -9.12 26.89
CA ASN A 78 0.02 -7.83 26.66
C ASN A 78 1.16 -7.65 27.68
N SER A 79 2.27 -8.33 27.45
CA SER A 79 3.43 -8.43 28.33
C SER A 79 4.70 -7.99 27.58
N ARG A 80 5.55 -7.23 28.27
CA ARG A 80 6.87 -6.84 27.73
C ARG A 80 7.77 -8.06 27.56
N GLU A 81 7.77 -8.96 28.52
CA GLU A 81 8.58 -10.18 28.48
C GLU A 81 8.21 -11.04 27.27
N ASP A 82 6.90 -11.27 27.06
CA ASP A 82 6.43 -12.03 25.89
C ASP A 82 6.76 -11.33 24.57
N PHE A 83 6.67 -9.99 24.54
CA PHE A 83 7.06 -9.21 23.36
C PHE A 83 8.53 -9.40 23.00
N GLU A 84 9.43 -9.34 23.99
CA GLU A 84 10.87 -9.53 23.82
C GLU A 84 11.20 -10.96 23.40
N LEU A 85 10.59 -11.96 24.03
CA LEU A 85 10.76 -13.37 23.66
C LEU A 85 10.32 -13.64 22.22
N VAL A 86 9.18 -13.10 21.81
CA VAL A 86 8.65 -13.24 20.45
C VAL A 86 9.54 -12.56 19.44
N ARG A 87 9.98 -11.32 19.70
CA ARG A 87 10.92 -10.58 18.86
C ARG A 87 12.21 -11.37 18.64
N ASP A 88 12.80 -11.86 19.72
CA ASP A 88 14.05 -12.62 19.69
C ASP A 88 13.88 -13.98 18.98
N SER A 89 12.72 -14.62 19.15
CA SER A 89 12.40 -15.86 18.44
C SER A 89 12.31 -15.67 16.94
N LEU A 90 11.67 -14.60 16.48
CA LEU A 90 11.60 -14.26 15.05
C LEU A 90 12.95 -13.83 14.49
N ALA A 91 13.75 -13.08 15.26
CA ALA A 91 15.09 -12.63 14.84
C ALA A 91 16.06 -13.80 14.64
N ARG A 92 15.93 -14.86 15.43
CA ARG A 92 16.75 -16.09 15.33
C ARG A 92 16.19 -17.13 14.37
N ASP A 93 15.06 -16.82 13.70
CA ASP A 93 14.29 -17.77 12.89
C ASP A 93 14.02 -19.10 13.63
N SER A 94 13.58 -18.98 14.88
CA SER A 94 13.30 -20.14 15.73
C SER A 94 12.30 -21.10 15.06
N PRO A 95 12.49 -22.41 15.17
CA PRO A 95 11.59 -23.40 14.59
C PRO A 95 10.16 -23.24 15.11
N ALA A 96 9.23 -22.93 14.20
CA ALA A 96 7.81 -22.80 14.49
C ALA A 96 6.99 -22.99 13.21
N SER A 97 5.69 -23.31 13.36
CA SER A 97 4.78 -23.37 12.21
C SER A 97 4.54 -21.99 11.64
N ASP A 98 4.13 -21.92 10.35
CA ASP A 98 3.80 -20.65 9.68
C ASP A 98 2.76 -19.85 10.47
N VAL A 99 1.72 -20.52 11.00
CA VAL A 99 0.68 -19.89 11.82
C VAL A 99 1.26 -19.33 13.12
N GLN A 100 2.21 -20.04 13.75
CA GLN A 100 2.85 -19.55 14.97
C GLN A 100 3.73 -18.32 14.67
N LYS A 101 4.53 -18.35 13.61
CA LYS A 101 5.33 -17.20 13.16
C LYS A 101 4.43 -16.01 12.79
N ALA A 102 3.29 -16.27 12.12
CA ALA A 102 2.30 -15.25 11.81
C ALA A 102 1.67 -14.62 13.05
N ALA A 103 1.31 -15.44 14.06
CA ALA A 103 0.79 -14.96 15.33
C ALA A 103 1.82 -14.11 16.09
N TRP A 104 3.08 -14.55 16.17
CA TRP A 104 4.17 -13.80 16.75
C TRP A 104 4.38 -12.46 16.05
N PHE A 105 4.42 -12.45 14.72
CA PHE A 105 4.62 -11.22 13.94
C PHE A 105 3.45 -10.26 14.12
N TYR A 106 2.20 -10.76 14.14
CA TYR A 106 1.01 -9.95 14.42
C TYR A 106 1.06 -9.35 15.82
N GLN A 107 1.49 -10.12 16.84
CA GLN A 107 1.69 -9.65 18.20
C GLN A 107 2.70 -8.49 18.26
N LEU A 108 3.85 -8.61 17.59
CA LEU A 108 4.81 -7.51 17.49
C LEU A 108 4.20 -6.27 16.88
N ILE A 109 3.49 -6.37 15.76
CA ILE A 109 2.83 -5.24 15.10
C ILE A 109 1.83 -4.54 16.05
N ARG A 110 1.11 -5.31 16.86
CA ARG A 110 0.05 -4.77 17.72
C ARG A 110 0.56 -4.18 19.03
N PHE A 111 1.62 -4.73 19.56
CA PHE A 111 2.18 -4.33 20.86
C PHE A 111 3.41 -3.44 20.75
N SER A 112 3.89 -3.16 19.56
CA SER A 112 4.99 -2.23 19.37
C SER A 112 4.55 -0.78 19.60
N TYR A 113 5.42 0.01 20.23
CA TYR A 113 5.23 1.44 20.39
C TYR A 113 5.29 2.18 19.05
N THR A 114 6.20 1.73 18.17
CA THR A 114 6.39 2.28 16.83
C THR A 114 6.28 1.17 15.79
N SER A 115 6.12 1.55 14.54
CA SER A 115 6.08 0.60 13.42
C SER A 115 7.44 -0.10 13.17
N SER A 116 8.52 0.28 13.89
CA SER A 116 9.83 -0.37 13.80
C SER A 116 9.87 -1.76 14.42
N LEU A 117 8.86 -2.14 15.21
CA LEU A 117 8.75 -3.43 15.91
C LEU A 117 9.86 -3.71 16.95
N ASP A 118 10.62 -2.68 17.33
CA ASP A 118 11.79 -2.82 18.21
C ASP A 118 11.45 -2.63 19.70
N SER A 119 10.40 -1.86 20.01
CA SER A 119 10.07 -1.42 21.37
C SER A 119 8.62 -1.71 21.74
N PHE A 120 8.44 -2.24 22.96
CA PHE A 120 7.13 -2.52 23.50
C PHE A 120 6.34 -1.24 23.82
N GLY A 121 5.11 -1.18 23.32
CA GLY A 121 4.14 -0.14 23.65
C GLY A 121 3.32 -0.55 24.87
N SER A 122 3.41 0.24 25.94
CA SER A 122 2.71 -0.03 27.21
C SER A 122 1.20 0.29 27.20
N GLN A 123 0.60 0.46 26.01
CA GLN A 123 -0.84 0.72 25.88
C GLN A 123 -1.65 -0.57 26.07
N PRO A 124 -2.73 -0.54 26.87
CA PRO A 124 -3.63 -1.69 26.98
C PRO A 124 -4.20 -2.06 25.59
N HIS A 125 -4.14 -3.34 25.26
CA HIS A 125 -4.67 -3.85 24.01
C HIS A 125 -5.27 -5.24 24.17
N ASP A 126 -6.55 -5.40 23.83
CA ASP A 126 -7.17 -6.71 23.70
C ASP A 126 -6.99 -7.22 22.25
N MET A 127 -6.21 -8.29 22.10
CA MET A 127 -5.94 -8.89 20.80
C MET A 127 -7.22 -9.37 20.09
N ARG A 128 -8.21 -9.84 20.85
CA ARG A 128 -9.48 -10.35 20.33
C ARG A 128 -10.34 -9.27 19.67
N ALA A 129 -10.16 -7.99 20.06
CA ALA A 129 -10.84 -6.86 19.42
C ALA A 129 -10.49 -6.71 17.94
N ASN A 130 -9.41 -7.35 17.46
CA ASN A 130 -8.99 -7.32 16.07
C ASN A 130 -9.52 -8.50 15.23
N PHE A 131 -10.16 -9.50 15.83
CA PHE A 131 -10.63 -10.69 15.12
C PHE A 131 -11.60 -10.37 13.97
N PRO A 132 -12.57 -9.43 14.11
CA PRO A 132 -13.40 -9.01 12.99
C PRO A 132 -12.61 -8.45 11.80
N LEU A 133 -11.46 -7.78 12.07
CA LEU A 133 -10.59 -7.27 11.00
C LEU A 133 -9.82 -8.39 10.29
N ILE A 134 -9.43 -9.45 11.02
CA ILE A 134 -8.81 -10.65 10.43
C ILE A 134 -9.81 -11.34 9.50
N GLU A 135 -11.07 -11.50 9.93
CA GLU A 135 -12.13 -12.08 9.10
C GLU A 135 -12.46 -11.26 7.86
N GLN A 136 -12.50 -9.92 7.99
CA GLN A 136 -12.68 -9.03 6.84
C GLN A 136 -11.53 -9.15 5.85
N ALA A 137 -10.29 -9.16 6.34
CA ALA A 137 -9.11 -9.34 5.53
C ALA A 137 -9.07 -10.70 4.84
N HIS A 138 -9.46 -11.79 5.55
CA HIS A 138 -9.63 -13.12 4.97
C HIS A 138 -10.56 -13.09 3.75
N ARG A 139 -11.76 -12.51 3.90
CA ARG A 139 -12.73 -12.39 2.80
C ARG A 139 -12.18 -11.56 1.64
N ARG A 140 -11.50 -10.44 1.95
CA ARG A 140 -10.92 -9.56 0.92
C ARG A 140 -9.79 -10.22 0.14
N LEU A 141 -8.98 -11.04 0.80
CA LEU A 141 -7.82 -11.71 0.21
C LEU A 141 -8.17 -13.02 -0.53
N ALA A 142 -9.39 -13.51 -0.44
CA ALA A 142 -9.79 -14.83 -0.95
C ALA A 142 -9.43 -15.07 -2.44
N LYS A 143 -9.45 -14.01 -3.26
CA LYS A 143 -9.10 -14.06 -4.69
C LYS A 143 -7.77 -13.39 -5.02
N VAL A 144 -7.03 -12.90 -4.02
CA VAL A 144 -5.76 -12.18 -4.21
C VAL A 144 -4.60 -13.18 -4.21
N VAL A 145 -3.75 -13.09 -5.23
CA VAL A 145 -2.48 -13.81 -5.25
C VAL A 145 -1.50 -13.12 -4.31
N VAL A 146 -0.93 -13.86 -3.36
CA VAL A 146 0.03 -13.33 -2.38
C VAL A 146 1.43 -13.83 -2.72
N GLU A 147 2.28 -12.92 -3.18
CA GLU A 147 3.67 -13.19 -3.59
C GLU A 147 4.67 -12.69 -2.53
N ASN A 148 5.88 -13.25 -2.57
CA ASN A 148 7.04 -12.79 -1.80
C ASN A 148 8.23 -12.78 -2.73
N LYS A 149 8.32 -11.73 -3.54
CA LYS A 149 9.32 -11.63 -4.62
C LYS A 149 10.01 -10.29 -4.60
N ASP A 150 11.23 -10.28 -5.13
CA ASP A 150 11.88 -9.06 -5.56
C ASP A 150 11.01 -8.32 -6.59
N PHE A 151 10.94 -7.00 -6.48
CA PHE A 151 10.05 -6.16 -7.29
C PHE A 151 10.29 -6.30 -8.79
N GLU A 152 11.54 -6.40 -9.22
CA GLU A 152 11.90 -6.51 -10.64
C GLU A 152 11.40 -7.82 -11.23
N LYS A 153 11.58 -8.94 -10.49
CA LYS A 153 11.06 -10.25 -10.90
C LYS A 153 9.55 -10.28 -10.94
N LEU A 154 8.90 -9.61 -9.97
CA LEU A 154 7.45 -9.49 -9.93
C LEU A 154 6.92 -8.70 -11.13
N ILE A 155 7.46 -7.52 -11.38
CA ILE A 155 7.06 -6.65 -12.49
C ILE A 155 7.18 -7.41 -13.81
N ARG A 156 8.33 -8.01 -14.10
CA ARG A 156 8.54 -8.82 -15.31
C ARG A 156 7.54 -9.99 -15.46
N GLN A 157 7.18 -10.64 -14.36
CA GLN A 157 6.26 -11.78 -14.38
C GLN A 157 4.83 -11.36 -14.73
N TYR A 158 4.39 -10.22 -14.19
CA TYR A 158 3.00 -9.79 -14.29
C TYR A 158 2.75 -8.71 -15.35
N ASP A 159 3.79 -8.21 -16.04
CA ASP A 159 3.65 -7.19 -17.07
C ASP A 159 2.86 -7.69 -18.28
N ARG A 160 1.81 -6.96 -18.62
CA ARG A 160 0.95 -7.12 -19.81
C ARG A 160 0.37 -5.72 -20.12
N PRO A 161 -0.11 -5.48 -21.35
CA PRO A 161 -0.73 -4.18 -21.70
C PRO A 161 -1.91 -3.77 -20.81
N VAL A 162 -2.59 -4.75 -20.19
CA VAL A 162 -3.73 -4.53 -19.29
C VAL A 162 -3.34 -4.56 -17.81
N SER A 163 -2.04 -4.60 -17.48
CA SER A 163 -1.55 -4.58 -16.09
C SER A 163 -1.44 -3.15 -15.57
N PHE A 164 -1.79 -2.98 -14.31
CA PHE A 164 -1.58 -1.76 -13.55
C PHE A 164 -0.78 -2.07 -12.28
N PHE A 165 0.39 -1.46 -12.16
CA PHE A 165 1.29 -1.61 -11.04
C PHE A 165 1.15 -0.41 -10.10
N TYR A 166 0.82 -0.65 -8.84
CA TYR A 166 0.94 0.34 -7.79
C TYR A 166 2.22 0.07 -6.99
N CYS A 167 3.07 1.08 -6.87
CA CYS A 167 4.36 1.00 -6.21
C CYS A 167 4.47 2.04 -5.09
N ASP A 168 4.81 1.59 -3.89
CA ASP A 168 5.10 2.42 -2.71
C ASP A 168 6.40 1.90 -2.05
N PRO A 169 7.56 2.10 -2.72
CA PRO A 169 8.84 1.60 -2.20
C PRO A 169 9.28 2.35 -0.96
N PRO A 170 10.31 1.86 -0.23
CA PRO A 170 11.00 2.66 0.76
C PRO A 170 11.45 3.99 0.16
N TYR A 171 11.21 5.09 0.88
CA TYR A 171 11.50 6.44 0.38
C TYR A 171 12.99 6.76 0.44
N HIS A 172 13.49 7.46 -0.58
CA HIS A 172 14.86 7.95 -0.62
C HIS A 172 15.16 8.82 0.62
N ALA A 173 16.37 8.71 1.15
CA ALA A 173 16.84 9.34 2.39
C ALA A 173 16.09 8.92 3.69
N THR A 174 15.18 7.93 3.61
CA THR A 174 14.47 7.39 4.78
C THR A 174 14.62 5.87 4.92
N GLU A 175 15.51 5.26 4.15
CA GLU A 175 15.74 3.80 4.07
C GLU A 175 16.13 3.22 5.43
N SER A 176 16.79 4.01 6.29
CA SER A 176 17.16 3.60 7.65
C SER A 176 15.98 3.23 8.55
N TYR A 177 14.77 3.70 8.22
CA TYR A 177 13.55 3.31 8.93
C TYR A 177 13.03 1.93 8.53
N TYR A 178 13.48 1.38 7.39
CA TYR A 178 13.03 0.10 6.83
C TYR A 178 14.05 -1.01 7.11
N LYS A 179 14.40 -1.24 8.37
CA LYS A 179 15.37 -2.26 8.80
C LYS A 179 15.06 -3.70 8.36
N ASN A 180 13.86 -3.94 7.86
CA ASN A 180 13.35 -5.27 7.49
C ASN A 180 13.40 -5.56 5.99
N VAL A 181 14.03 -4.71 5.19
CA VAL A 181 14.16 -4.87 3.73
C VAL A 181 15.50 -5.53 3.40
N GLY A 182 15.69 -6.77 3.88
CA GLY A 182 16.91 -7.55 3.62
C GLY A 182 18.19 -7.00 4.29
N LYS A 183 19.30 -7.71 4.13
CA LYS A 183 20.63 -7.24 4.58
C LYS A 183 21.10 -6.14 3.62
N GLY A 184 20.91 -4.88 4.01
CA GLY A 184 21.39 -3.73 3.22
C GLY A 184 20.33 -2.63 2.97
N GLY A 185 19.06 -2.89 3.26
CA GLY A 185 17.98 -1.92 3.02
C GLY A 185 17.60 -1.81 1.53
N PHE A 186 16.93 -0.72 1.16
CA PHE A 186 16.63 -0.35 -0.22
C PHE A 186 17.60 0.78 -0.60
N THR A 187 18.45 0.56 -1.58
CA THR A 187 19.58 1.44 -1.92
C THR A 187 19.26 2.36 -3.08
N GLU A 188 20.09 3.38 -3.35
CA GLU A 188 19.97 4.19 -4.57
C GLU A 188 20.01 3.34 -5.85
N GLU A 189 20.81 2.27 -5.86
CA GLU A 189 20.82 1.32 -6.97
C GLU A 189 19.47 0.61 -7.14
N ASP A 190 18.77 0.31 -6.04
CA ASP A 190 17.43 -0.27 -6.10
C ASP A 190 16.38 0.73 -6.63
N HIS A 191 16.52 2.02 -6.32
CA HIS A 191 15.67 3.06 -6.91
C HIS A 191 15.87 3.14 -8.44
N VAL A 192 17.13 3.07 -8.90
CA VAL A 192 17.46 3.03 -10.35
C VAL A 192 16.90 1.76 -10.99
N ARG A 193 17.10 0.58 -10.38
CA ARG A 193 16.53 -0.70 -10.86
C ARG A 193 15.01 -0.64 -10.97
N LEU A 194 14.34 -0.03 -9.99
CA LEU A 194 12.87 0.12 -10.00
C LEU A 194 12.43 1.01 -11.16
N ARG A 195 13.11 2.16 -11.35
CA ARG A 195 12.85 3.05 -12.49
C ARG A 195 13.00 2.31 -13.82
N ASP A 196 14.11 1.59 -14.01
CA ASP A 196 14.39 0.85 -15.25
C ASP A 196 13.34 -0.25 -15.49
N ALA A 197 12.93 -0.96 -14.44
CA ALA A 197 11.87 -1.95 -14.53
C ALA A 197 10.53 -1.32 -14.94
N LEU A 198 10.15 -0.16 -14.37
CA LEU A 198 8.88 0.52 -14.63
C LEU A 198 8.83 1.20 -16.00
N LEU A 199 9.95 1.78 -16.46
CA LEU A 199 10.00 2.36 -17.81
C LEU A 199 9.96 1.29 -18.91
N GLY A 200 10.31 0.05 -18.62
CA GLY A 200 10.31 -1.06 -19.58
C GLY A 200 8.99 -1.81 -19.70
N ILE A 201 7.94 -1.49 -18.93
CA ILE A 201 6.68 -2.24 -18.96
C ILE A 201 5.77 -1.88 -20.14
N GLN A 202 4.91 -2.82 -20.49
CA GLN A 202 3.81 -2.62 -21.43
C GLN A 202 2.56 -2.04 -20.76
N GLY A 203 2.43 -2.28 -19.46
CA GLY A 203 1.31 -1.83 -18.66
C GLY A 203 1.41 -0.39 -18.18
N LYS A 204 0.55 -0.04 -17.23
CA LYS A 204 0.54 1.26 -16.55
C LYS A 204 1.11 1.12 -15.15
N PHE A 205 1.73 2.20 -14.63
CA PHE A 205 2.12 2.24 -13.22
C PHE A 205 1.74 3.56 -12.56
N LEU A 206 1.50 3.51 -11.27
CA LEU A 206 1.43 4.65 -10.35
C LEU A 206 2.39 4.40 -9.19
N LEU A 207 3.31 5.31 -9.00
CA LEU A 207 4.38 5.23 -8.02
C LEU A 207 4.26 6.41 -7.05
N SER A 208 4.39 6.14 -5.75
CA SER A 208 4.42 7.18 -4.71
C SER A 208 5.80 7.28 -4.08
N TYR A 209 6.30 8.53 -3.92
CA TYR A 209 7.58 8.85 -3.28
C TYR A 209 7.47 10.13 -2.44
N ASN A 210 8.43 10.34 -1.52
CA ASN A 210 8.69 11.68 -1.00
C ASN A 210 9.15 12.62 -2.12
N ASP A 211 8.87 13.90 -1.97
CA ASP A 211 9.40 14.92 -2.86
C ASP A 211 10.89 15.13 -2.59
N ASP A 212 11.71 14.63 -3.49
CA ASP A 212 13.16 14.56 -3.41
C ASP A 212 13.77 14.83 -4.78
N GLU A 213 14.88 15.59 -4.83
CA GLU A 213 15.52 16.01 -6.06
C GLU A 213 16.03 14.81 -6.89
N PHE A 214 16.66 13.83 -6.22
CA PHE A 214 17.12 12.61 -6.87
C PHE A 214 15.97 11.85 -7.53
N ILE A 215 14.82 11.75 -6.87
CA ILE A 215 13.63 11.07 -7.43
C ILE A 215 13.05 11.86 -8.61
N ARG A 216 13.02 13.20 -8.53
CA ARG A 216 12.56 14.03 -9.65
C ARG A 216 13.44 13.87 -10.89
N GLU A 217 14.75 13.89 -10.72
CA GLU A 217 15.72 13.67 -11.80
C GLU A 217 15.62 12.25 -12.37
N LEU A 218 15.44 11.25 -11.48
CA LEU A 218 15.34 9.83 -11.86
C LEU A 218 14.17 9.54 -12.78
N TYR A 219 13.03 10.26 -12.62
CA TYR A 219 11.80 10.08 -13.40
C TYR A 219 11.53 11.25 -14.37
N ASP A 220 12.53 12.10 -14.66
CA ASP A 220 12.41 13.16 -15.67
C ASP A 220 12.47 12.56 -17.08
N ALA A 221 11.32 12.17 -17.61
CA ALA A 221 11.17 11.60 -18.94
C ALA A 221 9.86 12.09 -19.59
N PRO A 222 9.82 12.28 -20.92
CA PRO A 222 8.68 12.89 -21.63
C PRO A 222 7.35 12.14 -21.46
N GLU A 223 7.41 10.82 -21.29
CA GLU A 223 6.25 9.93 -21.11
C GLU A 223 5.76 9.85 -19.66
N ILE A 224 6.49 10.46 -18.73
CA ILE A 224 6.19 10.38 -17.30
C ILE A 224 5.48 11.66 -16.83
N GLN A 225 4.41 11.46 -16.06
CA GLN A 225 3.73 12.53 -15.35
C GLN A 225 4.08 12.51 -13.88
N ILE A 226 4.45 13.66 -13.34
CA ILE A 226 4.76 13.86 -11.93
C ILE A 226 3.75 14.84 -11.34
N LEU A 227 2.97 14.39 -10.38
CA LEU A 227 2.03 15.21 -9.62
C LEU A 227 2.54 15.38 -8.19
N SER A 228 2.76 16.63 -7.77
CA SER A 228 3.11 16.93 -6.37
C SER A 228 1.86 17.01 -5.52
N THR A 229 1.88 16.37 -4.35
CA THR A 229 0.82 16.41 -3.35
C THR A 229 1.41 16.57 -1.95
N THR A 230 0.56 16.78 -0.97
CA THR A 230 1.01 16.91 0.43
C THR A 230 0.22 15.99 1.33
N ARG A 231 0.88 15.44 2.33
CA ARG A 231 0.20 14.72 3.41
C ARG A 231 0.52 15.33 4.76
N ILE A 232 -0.43 15.22 5.68
CA ILE A 232 -0.26 15.65 7.05
C ILE A 232 0.81 14.79 7.75
N ASN A 233 1.77 15.44 8.39
CA ASN A 233 2.81 14.79 9.17
C ASN A 233 2.30 14.44 10.58
N ASN A 234 1.71 13.25 10.75
CA ASN A 234 1.15 12.81 12.02
C ASN A 234 2.18 12.68 13.16
N ILE A 235 3.47 12.53 12.85
CA ILE A 235 4.54 12.39 13.85
C ILE A 235 4.92 13.77 14.39
N LYS A 236 5.07 14.76 13.52
CA LYS A 236 5.43 16.14 13.90
C LYS A 236 4.24 16.96 14.36
N GLN A 237 3.00 16.56 14.11
CA GLN A 237 1.79 17.32 14.52
C GLN A 237 1.73 17.62 16.02
N ARG A 238 2.39 16.82 16.86
CA ARG A 238 2.50 17.11 18.31
C ARG A 238 3.33 18.35 18.62
N TYR A 239 4.22 18.75 17.70
CA TYR A 239 5.17 19.85 17.87
C TYR A 239 4.97 20.98 16.85
N ASP A 240 4.43 20.64 15.68
CA ASP A 240 4.14 21.55 14.57
C ASP A 240 2.85 21.10 13.85
N PRO A 241 1.69 21.69 14.20
CA PRO A 241 0.39 21.30 13.64
C PRO A 241 0.25 21.47 12.12
N ASN A 242 1.11 22.28 11.50
CA ASN A 242 1.10 22.57 10.06
C ASN A 242 2.17 21.77 9.28
N SER A 243 2.91 20.90 9.95
CA SER A 243 3.94 20.09 9.30
C SER A 243 3.31 19.14 8.26
N GLN A 244 3.67 19.36 7.00
CA GLN A 244 3.27 18.53 5.86
C GLN A 244 4.48 17.84 5.26
N PHE A 245 4.28 16.64 4.76
CA PHE A 245 5.24 15.97 3.89
C PHE A 245 4.83 16.20 2.44
N ALA A 246 5.76 16.73 1.65
CA ALA A 246 5.61 16.76 0.21
C ALA A 246 5.79 15.35 -0.35
N GLU A 247 4.88 14.93 -1.21
CA GLU A 247 4.91 13.63 -1.87
C GLU A 247 4.73 13.79 -3.38
N LEU A 248 5.34 12.86 -4.13
CA LEU A 248 5.23 12.74 -5.56
C LEU A 248 4.37 11.53 -5.92
N LEU A 249 3.47 11.72 -6.87
CA LEU A 249 2.73 10.67 -7.54
C LEU A 249 3.17 10.65 -9.00
N ILE A 250 3.77 9.55 -9.43
CA ILE A 250 4.49 9.43 -10.70
C ILE A 250 3.85 8.31 -11.51
N GLY A 251 3.53 8.56 -12.79
CA GLY A 251 2.90 7.56 -13.65
C GLY A 251 3.24 7.72 -15.11
N ASN A 252 3.10 6.64 -15.89
CA ASN A 252 3.31 6.60 -17.36
C ASN A 252 2.00 6.72 -18.14
N TYR A 253 1.00 7.34 -17.57
CA TYR A 253 -0.29 7.64 -18.21
C TYR A 253 -0.83 8.97 -17.69
N ASP A 254 -1.91 9.44 -18.29
CA ASP A 254 -2.55 10.67 -17.85
C ASP A 254 -3.19 10.53 -16.45
N LEU A 255 -2.55 11.07 -15.44
CA LEU A 255 -3.01 10.99 -14.04
C LEU A 255 -4.35 11.75 -13.81
N ALA A 256 -4.73 12.66 -14.70
CA ALA A 256 -6.01 13.35 -14.66
C ALA A 256 -7.11 12.67 -15.52
N GLU A 257 -6.83 11.53 -16.14
CA GLU A 257 -7.75 10.83 -17.04
C GLU A 257 -9.12 10.59 -16.40
N ARG A 258 -9.13 10.07 -15.15
CA ARG A 258 -10.37 9.79 -14.43
C ARG A 258 -11.15 11.04 -14.07
N ALA A 259 -10.47 12.09 -13.62
CA ALA A 259 -11.11 13.36 -13.26
C ALA A 259 -11.78 14.04 -14.47
N ARG A 260 -11.25 13.82 -15.70
CA ARG A 260 -11.86 14.33 -16.93
C ARG A 260 -13.05 13.50 -17.42
N CYS A 261 -13.10 12.22 -17.06
CA CYS A 261 -14.16 11.31 -17.47
C CYS A 261 -15.28 11.17 -16.42
N GLU A 262 -15.09 11.68 -15.22
CA GLU A 262 -16.21 11.77 -14.26
C GLU A 262 -17.22 12.81 -14.78
N PRO A 263 -18.52 12.44 -14.93
CA PRO A 263 -19.54 13.43 -15.25
C PRO A 263 -19.47 14.51 -14.16
N SER A 264 -19.18 15.75 -14.55
CA SER A 264 -19.38 16.89 -13.66
C SER A 264 -20.79 16.75 -13.10
N GLN A 265 -20.97 16.78 -11.77
CA GLN A 265 -22.28 16.81 -11.17
C GLN A 265 -23.00 18.05 -11.77
N MET A 266 -23.91 17.80 -12.72
CA MET A 266 -24.74 18.87 -13.27
C MET A 266 -25.56 19.42 -12.10
N THR A 267 -25.37 20.68 -11.78
CA THR A 267 -26.23 21.35 -10.84
C THR A 267 -27.64 21.45 -11.43
N LEU A 268 -28.68 21.55 -10.59
CA LEU A 268 -30.05 21.78 -11.06
C LEU A 268 -30.15 22.99 -12.03
N PHE A 269 -29.22 23.92 -11.95
CA PHE A 269 -29.10 25.07 -12.85
C PHE A 269 -28.61 24.69 -14.25
N ASP A 270 -27.70 23.73 -14.37
CA ASP A 270 -27.20 23.26 -15.67
C ASP A 270 -28.25 22.45 -16.44
N TYR A 271 -29.17 21.80 -15.69
CA TYR A 271 -30.33 21.09 -16.28
C TYR A 271 -31.37 22.05 -16.88
N GLY A 272 -31.53 23.25 -16.30
CA GLY A 272 -32.46 24.27 -16.80
C GLY A 272 -32.00 24.95 -18.09
N GLN A 273 -30.68 25.08 -18.31
CA GLN A 273 -30.16 25.73 -19.52
C GLN A 273 -30.14 24.81 -20.77
N LYS A 274 -30.05 23.49 -20.59
CA LYS A 274 -30.10 22.52 -21.70
C LYS A 274 -31.51 22.33 -22.25
N THR A 275 -32.57 22.51 -21.44
CA THR A 275 -33.96 22.37 -21.88
C THR A 275 -34.48 23.60 -22.66
N GLU A 276 -33.86 24.78 -22.55
CA GLU A 276 -34.25 25.94 -23.32
C GLU A 276 -33.61 26.03 -24.74
N ASN A 277 -32.43 25.39 -24.92
CA ASN A 277 -31.73 25.40 -26.22
C ASN A 277 -32.13 24.26 -27.17
N ASP A 278 -32.73 23.17 -26.69
CA ASP A 278 -33.14 22.04 -27.53
C ASP A 278 -34.51 22.23 -28.19
N TYR A 279 -35.23 23.33 -27.91
CA TYR A 279 -36.55 23.61 -28.48
C TYR A 279 -36.59 24.72 -29.55
N THR A 280 -35.41 25.23 -29.98
CA THR A 280 -35.38 26.33 -30.93
C THR A 280 -34.84 25.99 -32.34
N GLU A 281 -34.56 24.72 -32.65
CA GLU A 281 -34.10 24.33 -34.00
C GLU A 281 -35.08 23.51 -34.87
N ASP A 282 -36.29 23.19 -34.41
CA ASP A 282 -37.29 22.43 -35.20
C ASP A 282 -38.55 23.23 -35.55
N ALA A 283 -38.42 24.54 -35.75
CA ALA A 283 -39.53 25.35 -36.29
C ALA A 283 -39.05 26.41 -37.27
N LEU A 284 -38.66 25.97 -38.49
CA LEU A 284 -38.78 26.76 -39.73
C LEU A 284 -38.64 25.85 -40.95
#